data_fec8d8d3926cd65cc3c74849769915ab
#
_entry.id   fec8d8d3926cd65cc3c74849769915ab
#
_cell.length_a   1.000
_cell.length_b   1.000
_cell.length_c   1.000
_cell.angle_alpha   90.00
_cell.angle_beta   90.00
_cell.angle_gamma   90.00
#
_symmetry.space_group_name_H-M   'P 1'
#
loop_
_entity.id
_entity.type
_entity.pdbx_description
1 polymer ?
#
loop_
_entity_poly.entity_id
_entity_poly.type
_entity_poly.pdbx_seq_one_letter_code
_entity_poly.pdbx_strand_id
1 'polypeptide(L)'
;MKKRSLARVAPALAREKLPPVSIRHGRGRLGTSPAAAISAAAIFIATVLLAGLSACTSEPGKPVESASKGPELLAGRSAFQKAFVAARSWAPDGKPYRIESMVTTDGGNGQDGKWALWRSSFASTAQRSTKSYTWSGSGADGAPSRGVNPNPEDSYNPTNSSTQIFDVAFLKVDSDQAFATAQKHGGDKIIEKDPATAVTYVCDWNHNTNELIWHVIYGANRESAKLTVAVNASTGEFIRVEK
;
A
#
# COMPACT_ATOMS: atom_id res chain seq x y z
N MET A 1 12.56 54.83 -37.25
CA MET A 1 11.11 54.74 -37.20
C MET A 1 10.64 53.77 -38.28
N LYS A 2 10.24 52.52 -37.92
CA LYS A 2 9.47 51.61 -38.78
C LYS A 2 8.65 50.72 -37.87
N LYS A 3 7.34 51.00 -37.75
CA LYS A 3 6.33 50.21 -37.06
C LYS A 3 6.06 48.94 -37.89
N ARG A 4 6.23 47.76 -37.32
CA ARG A 4 5.72 46.50 -37.89
C ARG A 4 4.47 46.10 -37.11
N SER A 5 3.38 46.06 -37.84
CA SER A 5 2.07 45.57 -37.44
C SER A 5 2.10 44.04 -37.34
N LEU A 6 1.71 43.48 -36.20
CA LEU A 6 1.48 42.05 -36.00
C LEU A 6 0.00 41.75 -36.17
N ALA A 7 -0.34 41.08 -37.25
CA ALA A 7 -1.67 40.53 -37.52
C ALA A 7 -1.95 39.34 -36.58
N ARG A 8 -3.06 39.39 -35.85
CA ARG A 8 -3.61 38.29 -35.07
C ARG A 8 -4.30 37.31 -36.03
N VAL A 9 -3.83 36.06 -36.05
CA VAL A 9 -4.53 34.93 -36.65
C VAL A 9 -5.24 34.18 -35.52
N ALA A 10 -6.55 34.14 -35.59
CA ALA A 10 -7.39 33.31 -34.70
C ALA A 10 -7.53 31.90 -35.29
N PRO A 11 -7.39 30.83 -34.51
CA PRO A 11 -7.71 29.50 -35.01
C PRO A 11 -9.22 29.22 -34.92
N ALA A 12 -9.76 28.68 -36.01
CA ALA A 12 -11.13 28.26 -36.17
C ALA A 12 -11.43 27.01 -35.29
N LEU A 13 -12.49 27.08 -34.51
CA LEU A 13 -13.06 25.96 -33.74
C LEU A 13 -13.76 25.00 -34.69
N ALA A 14 -13.19 23.83 -34.92
CA ALA A 14 -13.88 22.70 -35.56
C ALA A 14 -14.85 22.06 -34.54
N ARG A 15 -16.14 22.16 -34.83
CA ARG A 15 -17.21 21.44 -34.13
C ARG A 15 -17.22 19.98 -34.59
N GLU A 16 -16.78 19.09 -33.75
CA GLU A 16 -16.92 17.65 -33.92
C GLU A 16 -18.34 17.21 -33.51
N LYS A 17 -19.07 16.62 -34.46
CA LYS A 17 -20.41 16.09 -34.26
C LYS A 17 -20.32 14.72 -33.58
N LEU A 18 -20.89 14.60 -32.38
CA LEU A 18 -21.11 13.34 -31.71
C LEU A 18 -22.25 12.50 -32.39
N PRO A 19 -22.06 11.20 -32.53
CA PRO A 19 -23.12 10.31 -33.06
C PRO A 19 -24.19 10.01 -32.00
N PRO A 20 -25.45 9.72 -32.41
CA PRO A 20 -26.55 9.50 -31.48
C PRO A 20 -26.46 8.14 -30.79
N VAL A 21 -26.67 8.14 -29.47
CA VAL A 21 -26.78 6.96 -28.61
C VAL A 21 -28.12 6.26 -28.90
N SER A 22 -28.07 5.03 -29.40
CA SER A 22 -29.23 4.16 -29.63
C SER A 22 -29.57 3.40 -28.35
N ILE A 23 -30.70 3.74 -27.72
CA ILE A 23 -31.28 3.02 -26.58
C ILE A 23 -32.09 1.83 -27.09
N ARG A 24 -31.57 0.62 -26.95
CA ARG A 24 -32.32 -0.61 -27.17
C ARG A 24 -33.10 -0.99 -25.91
N HIS A 25 -34.43 -0.84 -25.98
CA HIS A 25 -35.36 -1.42 -25.01
C HIS A 25 -35.47 -2.93 -25.25
N GLY A 26 -34.89 -3.73 -24.36
CA GLY A 26 -35.12 -5.15 -24.29
C GLY A 26 -36.31 -5.46 -23.38
N ARG A 27 -37.46 -5.88 -23.99
CA ARG A 27 -38.60 -6.39 -23.27
C ARG A 27 -38.29 -7.76 -22.67
N GLY A 28 -38.50 -7.88 -21.36
CA GLY A 28 -38.40 -9.12 -20.62
C GLY A 28 -39.53 -10.10 -20.97
N ARG A 29 -39.18 -11.37 -20.96
CA ARG A 29 -40.13 -12.48 -20.91
C ARG A 29 -40.19 -13.04 -19.51
N LEU A 30 -41.35 -13.00 -18.91
CA LEU A 30 -41.74 -13.79 -17.74
C LEU A 30 -41.73 -15.27 -18.12
N GLY A 31 -40.98 -16.07 -17.42
CA GLY A 31 -41.03 -17.53 -17.46
C GLY A 31 -41.55 -18.04 -16.13
N THR A 32 -42.67 -18.69 -16.18
CA THR A 32 -43.44 -19.32 -15.12
C THR A 32 -42.73 -20.55 -14.55
N SER A 33 -42.85 -20.69 -13.21
CA SER A 33 -42.56 -21.93 -12.46
C SER A 33 -43.36 -23.14 -12.92
N PRO A 34 -42.93 -24.34 -12.56
CA PRO A 34 -43.83 -25.20 -11.80
C PRO A 34 -43.24 -25.75 -10.50
N ALA A 35 -44.18 -25.85 -9.57
CA ALA A 35 -44.06 -26.49 -8.27
C ALA A 35 -44.14 -28.04 -8.38
N ALA A 36 -43.86 -28.66 -7.22
CA ALA A 36 -44.13 -30.04 -6.77
C ALA A 36 -42.92 -30.99 -6.91
N ALA A 37 -42.41 -31.55 -5.81
CA ALA A 37 -43.12 -32.69 -5.16
C ALA A 37 -42.54 -32.93 -3.77
N ILE A 38 -43.48 -33.15 -2.87
CA ILE A 38 -43.31 -33.65 -1.49
C ILE A 38 -42.99 -35.15 -1.53
N SER A 39 -42.02 -35.59 -0.73
CA SER A 39 -41.96 -37.00 -0.30
C SER A 39 -41.52 -37.09 1.16
N ALA A 40 -42.48 -37.47 1.98
CA ALA A 40 -42.32 -37.87 3.37
C ALA A 40 -41.99 -39.37 3.43
N ALA A 41 -41.16 -39.78 4.35
CA ALA A 41 -41.04 -41.06 5.06
C ALA A 41 -39.62 -41.17 5.63
N ALA A 42 -39.28 -41.62 6.82
CA ALA A 42 -40.01 -42.33 7.87
C ALA A 42 -39.18 -42.22 9.14
N ILE A 43 -39.88 -42.27 10.21
CA ILE A 43 -39.48 -42.36 11.64
C ILE A 43 -38.63 -43.60 11.88
N PHE A 44 -37.47 -43.49 12.60
CA PHE A 44 -36.96 -44.54 13.46
C PHE A 44 -36.49 -43.94 14.79
N ILE A 45 -37.28 -44.27 15.80
CA ILE A 45 -36.98 -44.10 17.23
C ILE A 45 -36.09 -45.27 17.65
N ALA A 46 -34.95 -45.00 18.24
CA ALA A 46 -34.23 -45.93 19.06
C ALA A 46 -33.58 -45.17 20.23
N THR A 47 -34.25 -45.21 21.33
CA THR A 47 -33.79 -44.86 22.68
C THR A 47 -32.72 -45.84 23.13
N VAL A 48 -31.51 -45.35 23.48
CA VAL A 48 -30.61 -46.06 24.42
C VAL A 48 -30.06 -45.01 25.40
N LEU A 49 -30.59 -45.08 26.61
CA LEU A 49 -30.05 -44.48 27.82
C LEU A 49 -28.79 -45.25 28.22
N LEU A 50 -27.65 -44.59 28.34
CA LEU A 50 -26.59 -45.02 29.29
C LEU A 50 -25.89 -43.78 29.82
N ALA A 51 -26.06 -43.60 31.12
CA ALA A 51 -25.37 -42.62 31.93
C ALA A 51 -23.86 -42.91 31.98
N GLY A 52 -23.06 -41.96 31.60
CA GLY A 52 -21.62 -41.90 31.83
C GLY A 52 -21.22 -40.52 32.31
N LEU A 53 -21.28 -40.35 33.65
CA LEU A 53 -20.69 -39.16 34.32
C LEU A 53 -19.17 -39.29 34.24
N SER A 54 -18.58 -38.74 33.15
CA SER A 54 -17.14 -38.46 33.11
C SER A 54 -16.96 -37.06 33.64
N ALA A 55 -16.60 -36.92 34.90
CA ALA A 55 -16.09 -35.70 35.49
C ALA A 55 -14.77 -35.35 34.76
N CYS A 56 -14.83 -34.44 33.78
CA CYS A 56 -13.64 -33.76 33.29
C CYS A 56 -13.21 -32.78 34.37
N THR A 57 -12.27 -33.17 35.19
CA THR A 57 -11.43 -32.26 35.98
C THR A 57 -10.63 -31.44 34.97
N SER A 58 -11.08 -30.22 34.69
CA SER A 58 -10.30 -29.24 33.96
C SER A 58 -9.14 -28.83 34.87
N GLU A 59 -7.97 -29.43 34.68
CA GLU A 59 -6.74 -28.82 35.15
C GLU A 59 -6.70 -27.37 34.59
N PRO A 60 -6.41 -26.36 35.44
CA PRO A 60 -6.18 -25.04 34.93
C PRO A 60 -4.98 -25.11 33.96
N GLY A 61 -5.29 -25.06 32.66
CA GLY A 61 -4.28 -25.06 31.62
C GLY A 61 -3.27 -23.94 31.96
N LYS A 62 -1.99 -24.35 32.10
CA LYS A 62 -0.89 -23.41 32.13
C LYS A 62 -1.16 -22.34 31.04
N PRO A 63 -0.98 -21.04 31.34
CA PRO A 63 -1.05 -20.02 30.31
C PRO A 63 -0.17 -20.50 29.15
N VAL A 64 -0.76 -20.67 27.98
CA VAL A 64 0.02 -20.93 26.76
C VAL A 64 0.87 -19.69 26.62
N GLU A 65 2.13 -19.80 27.01
CA GLU A 65 3.15 -18.80 26.79
C GLU A 65 3.10 -18.56 25.28
N SER A 66 2.55 -17.39 24.90
CA SER A 66 2.48 -16.99 23.49
C SER A 66 3.91 -17.00 23.00
N ALA A 67 4.30 -18.07 22.33
CA ALA A 67 5.58 -18.15 21.64
C ALA A 67 5.72 -16.84 20.88
N SER A 68 6.72 -16.03 21.22
CA SER A 68 6.94 -14.72 20.61
C SER A 68 7.11 -14.96 19.12
N LYS A 69 6.04 -14.71 18.35
CA LYS A 69 6.12 -14.76 16.89
C LYS A 69 7.25 -13.80 16.50
N GLY A 70 8.24 -14.30 15.79
CA GLY A 70 9.29 -13.48 15.20
C GLY A 70 8.71 -12.26 14.47
N PRO A 71 9.54 -11.32 14.00
CA PRO A 71 9.05 -10.13 13.30
C PRO A 71 8.26 -10.54 12.04
N GLU A 72 7.15 -9.85 11.80
CA GLU A 72 6.43 -9.94 10.53
C GLU A 72 7.05 -8.90 9.58
N LEU A 73 7.51 -9.36 8.42
CA LEU A 73 8.08 -8.48 7.39
C LEU A 73 7.07 -8.32 6.26
N LEU A 74 6.79 -7.10 5.86
CA LEU A 74 5.92 -6.79 4.71
C LEU A 74 6.66 -5.97 3.67
N ALA A 75 6.24 -6.12 2.42
CA ALA A 75 6.56 -5.17 1.36
C ALA A 75 5.77 -3.86 1.54
N GLY A 76 6.27 -2.77 0.97
CA GLY A 76 5.81 -1.42 1.29
C GLY A 76 4.35 -1.16 0.93
N ARG A 77 3.90 -1.63 -0.24
CA ARG A 77 2.50 -1.52 -0.65
C ARG A 77 1.57 -2.32 0.26
N SER A 78 2.01 -3.51 0.69
CA SER A 78 1.24 -4.36 1.59
C SER A 78 1.06 -3.71 2.97
N ALA A 79 2.11 -3.10 3.52
CA ALA A 79 2.05 -2.31 4.75
C ALA A 79 1.21 -1.04 4.58
N PHE A 80 1.37 -0.34 3.45
CA PHE A 80 0.58 0.84 3.10
C PHE A 80 -0.92 0.56 3.09
N GLN A 81 -1.36 -0.57 2.52
CA GLN A 81 -2.78 -0.93 2.49
C GLN A 81 -3.40 -1.00 3.90
N LYS A 82 -2.66 -1.54 4.88
CA LYS A 82 -3.10 -1.57 6.28
C LYS A 82 -3.22 -0.16 6.88
N ALA A 83 -2.24 0.71 6.62
CA ALA A 83 -2.24 2.11 7.07
C ALA A 83 -3.32 2.95 6.37
N PHE A 84 -3.59 2.68 5.10
CA PHE A 84 -4.59 3.41 4.30
C PHE A 84 -6.01 3.27 4.84
N VAL A 85 -6.37 2.09 5.36
CA VAL A 85 -7.67 1.89 6.02
C VAL A 85 -7.82 2.83 7.21
N ALA A 86 -6.80 2.94 8.06
CA ALA A 86 -6.81 3.85 9.21
C ALA A 86 -6.84 5.32 8.76
N ALA A 87 -6.10 5.68 7.71
CA ALA A 87 -6.10 7.04 7.16
C ALA A 87 -7.48 7.46 6.62
N ARG A 88 -8.20 6.55 5.97
CA ARG A 88 -9.58 6.81 5.49
C ARG A 88 -10.58 7.02 6.64
N SER A 89 -10.34 6.41 7.79
CA SER A 89 -11.15 6.65 9.00
C SER A 89 -10.84 8.00 9.64
N TRP A 90 -9.59 8.48 9.51
CA TRP A 90 -9.21 9.81 10.00
C TRP A 90 -9.75 10.92 9.07
N ALA A 91 -9.55 10.81 7.77
CA ALA A 91 -9.99 11.78 6.78
C ALA A 91 -10.46 11.08 5.51
N PRO A 92 -11.76 11.15 5.15
CA PRO A 92 -12.30 10.54 3.93
C PRO A 92 -11.65 11.05 2.64
N ASP A 93 -11.15 12.32 2.63
CA ASP A 93 -10.42 12.93 1.53
C ASP A 93 -8.90 12.71 1.62
N GLY A 94 -8.42 12.00 2.66
CA GLY A 94 -7.00 11.75 2.90
C GLY A 94 -6.32 11.06 1.72
N LYS A 95 -5.29 11.71 1.16
CA LYS A 95 -4.46 11.19 0.07
C LYS A 95 -3.02 10.96 0.55
N PRO A 96 -2.38 9.87 0.12
CA PRO A 96 -0.99 9.63 0.48
C PRO A 96 -0.05 10.61 -0.21
N TYR A 97 1.08 10.91 0.46
CA TYR A 97 2.17 11.67 -0.14
C TYR A 97 3.54 10.99 0.03
N ARG A 98 3.67 10.02 0.97
CA ARG A 98 4.91 9.28 1.16
C ARG A 98 4.66 7.93 1.80
N ILE A 99 5.46 6.94 1.38
CA ILE A 99 5.61 5.63 2.02
C ILE A 99 7.08 5.41 2.21
N GLU A 100 7.51 5.02 3.42
CA GLU A 100 8.93 4.80 3.72
C GLU A 100 9.14 3.64 4.68
N SER A 101 10.20 2.86 4.44
CA SER A 101 10.65 1.84 5.38
C SER A 101 11.45 2.46 6.51
N MET A 102 11.41 1.84 7.67
CA MET A 102 12.17 2.25 8.85
C MET A 102 13.02 1.08 9.34
N VAL A 103 14.30 1.35 9.59
CA VAL A 103 15.23 0.35 10.08
C VAL A 103 14.90 -0.01 11.53
N THR A 104 14.88 -1.31 11.84
CA THR A 104 14.74 -1.84 13.20
C THR A 104 15.77 -2.94 13.44
N THR A 105 16.02 -3.24 14.70
CA THR A 105 17.01 -4.26 15.08
C THR A 105 16.60 -5.68 14.69
N ASP A 106 15.29 -5.95 14.58
CA ASP A 106 14.71 -7.23 14.20
C ASP A 106 14.08 -7.21 12.79
N GLY A 107 14.17 -6.09 12.08
CA GLY A 107 13.48 -5.85 10.80
C GLY A 107 14.15 -6.46 9.57
N GLY A 108 15.24 -7.19 9.73
CA GLY A 108 16.04 -7.67 8.60
C GLY A 108 16.94 -6.58 8.00
N ASN A 109 17.36 -6.78 6.75
CA ASN A 109 18.21 -5.82 6.03
C ASN A 109 17.53 -5.19 4.79
N GLY A 110 16.29 -5.53 4.52
CA GLY A 110 15.51 -4.99 3.40
C GLY A 110 15.90 -5.49 2.01
N GLN A 111 16.82 -6.46 1.91
CA GLN A 111 17.33 -6.98 0.61
C GLN A 111 16.34 -7.89 -0.13
N ASP A 112 15.13 -8.00 0.34
CA ASP A 112 13.99 -8.67 -0.31
C ASP A 112 12.80 -7.73 -0.54
N GLY A 113 13.00 -6.42 -0.34
CA GLY A 113 11.93 -5.43 -0.45
C GLY A 113 11.03 -5.31 0.77
N LYS A 114 11.35 -6.01 1.89
CA LYS A 114 10.47 -6.09 3.05
C LYS A 114 11.12 -5.53 4.30
N TRP A 115 10.29 -4.96 5.16
CA TRP A 115 10.68 -4.44 6.47
C TRP A 115 9.61 -4.72 7.52
N ALA A 116 10.02 -4.74 8.78
CA ALA A 116 9.10 -4.85 9.93
C ALA A 116 8.44 -3.51 10.30
N LEU A 117 8.98 -2.38 9.83
CA LEU A 117 8.37 -1.07 10.04
C LEU A 117 8.21 -0.31 8.73
N TRP A 118 7.00 0.23 8.55
CA TRP A 118 6.66 1.11 7.43
C TRP A 118 5.86 2.31 7.92
N ARG A 119 6.27 3.51 7.53
CA ARG A 119 5.49 4.73 7.73
C ARG A 119 4.80 5.10 6.44
N SER A 120 3.51 5.36 6.53
CA SER A 120 2.68 5.89 5.43
C SER A 120 2.09 7.22 5.85
N SER A 121 2.34 8.25 5.07
CA SER A 121 1.97 9.64 5.37
C SER A 121 0.89 10.13 4.44
N PHE A 122 -0.11 10.79 5.00
CA PHE A 122 -1.32 11.25 4.32
C PHE A 122 -1.57 12.73 4.58
N ALA A 123 -2.21 13.40 3.63
CA ALA A 123 -2.65 14.77 3.77
C ALA A 123 -4.14 14.87 3.44
N SER A 124 -4.86 15.67 4.24
CA SER A 124 -6.25 16.07 4.01
C SER A 124 -6.28 17.54 3.64
N THR A 125 -6.83 17.84 2.46
CA THR A 125 -7.03 19.22 2.02
C THR A 125 -8.18 19.88 2.78
N ALA A 126 -9.21 19.11 3.14
CA ALA A 126 -10.36 19.62 3.89
C ALA A 126 -9.97 19.99 5.32
N GLN A 127 -9.17 19.17 6.00
CA GLN A 127 -8.70 19.42 7.36
C GLN A 127 -7.46 20.33 7.41
N ARG A 128 -6.79 20.54 6.28
CA ARG A 128 -5.51 21.24 6.17
C ARG A 128 -4.44 20.67 7.11
N SER A 129 -4.46 19.35 7.27
CA SER A 129 -3.53 18.61 8.15
C SER A 129 -2.93 17.41 7.45
N THR A 130 -1.78 16.98 7.96
CA THR A 130 -1.13 15.71 7.62
C THR A 130 -1.19 14.78 8.82
N LYS A 131 -1.23 13.49 8.54
CA LYS A 131 -1.11 12.44 9.55
C LYS A 131 -0.38 11.26 8.97
N SER A 132 0.54 10.70 9.72
CA SER A 132 1.19 9.46 9.33
C SER A 132 0.76 8.30 10.22
N TYR A 133 0.86 7.10 9.68
CA TYR A 133 0.60 5.85 10.37
C TYR A 133 1.80 4.95 10.19
N THR A 134 2.27 4.37 11.29
CA THR A 134 3.35 3.39 11.28
C THR A 134 2.75 2.00 11.42
N TRP A 135 2.90 1.17 10.38
CA TRP A 135 2.67 -0.26 10.52
C TRP A 135 3.92 -0.90 11.13
N SER A 136 3.70 -1.73 12.16
CA SER A 136 4.75 -2.47 12.85
C SER A 136 4.45 -3.96 12.86
N GLY A 137 5.38 -4.77 12.37
CA GLY A 137 5.47 -6.20 12.57
C GLY A 137 6.61 -6.56 13.54
N SER A 138 7.33 -5.55 14.05
CA SER A 138 8.46 -5.71 14.97
C SER A 138 8.02 -6.18 16.35
N GLY A 139 8.89 -6.94 17.00
CA GLY A 139 8.81 -7.27 18.40
C GLY A 139 9.95 -6.69 19.21
N ALA A 140 10.81 -5.84 18.59
CA ALA A 140 11.98 -5.25 19.24
C ALA A 140 11.56 -4.24 20.31
N ASP A 141 12.38 -4.15 21.36
CA ASP A 141 12.22 -3.16 22.40
C ASP A 141 12.32 -1.74 21.83
N GLY A 142 11.38 -0.88 22.22
CA GLY A 142 11.29 0.49 21.71
C GLY A 142 10.61 0.65 20.35
N ALA A 143 10.28 -0.44 19.64
CA ALA A 143 9.48 -0.39 18.44
C ALA A 143 8.00 -0.11 18.78
N PRO A 144 7.22 0.50 17.87
CA PRO A 144 5.78 0.63 18.05
C PRO A 144 5.11 -0.74 18.19
N SER A 145 4.00 -0.80 18.90
CA SER A 145 3.20 -2.03 19.05
C SER A 145 2.85 -2.62 17.68
N ARG A 146 2.77 -3.95 17.59
CA ARG A 146 2.38 -4.63 16.35
C ARG A 146 1.03 -4.12 15.83
N GLY A 147 0.94 -3.94 14.52
CA GLY A 147 -0.23 -3.39 13.85
C GLY A 147 -0.02 -1.94 13.39
N VAL A 148 -1.11 -1.21 13.20
CA VAL A 148 -1.09 0.16 12.69
C VAL A 148 -1.17 1.15 13.87
N ASN A 149 -0.14 2.00 13.98
CA ASN A 149 -0.01 2.99 15.03
C ASN A 149 -0.15 4.40 14.44
N PRO A 150 -1.08 5.23 14.93
CA PRO A 150 -1.20 6.61 14.47
C PRO A 150 -0.07 7.47 15.06
N ASN A 151 0.45 8.39 14.25
CA ASN A 151 1.37 9.43 14.72
C ASN A 151 0.62 10.76 14.91
N PRO A 152 1.22 11.75 15.57
CA PRO A 152 0.65 13.08 15.70
C PRO A 152 0.33 13.72 14.34
N GLU A 153 -0.64 14.64 14.36
CA GLU A 153 -0.97 15.45 13.20
C GLU A 153 -0.04 16.65 13.09
N ASP A 154 0.14 17.12 11.85
CA ASP A 154 0.85 18.36 11.53
C ASP A 154 0.08 19.14 10.47
N SER A 155 0.45 20.39 10.25
CA SER A 155 -0.16 21.25 9.25
C SER A 155 0.13 20.77 7.82
N TYR A 156 -0.85 20.93 6.93
CA TYR A 156 -0.70 20.67 5.50
C TYR A 156 -0.67 21.96 4.71
N ASN A 157 0.35 22.10 3.88
CA ASN A 157 0.43 23.14 2.87
C ASN A 157 0.60 22.51 1.47
N PRO A 158 -0.38 22.68 0.57
CA PRO A 158 -0.34 22.06 -0.77
C PRO A 158 0.78 22.58 -1.67
N THR A 159 1.39 23.73 -1.35
CA THR A 159 2.54 24.26 -2.08
C THR A 159 3.88 23.70 -1.61
N ASN A 160 3.88 22.92 -0.53
CA ASN A 160 5.09 22.27 -0.04
C ASN A 160 5.46 21.08 -0.92
N SER A 161 6.63 21.16 -1.57
CA SER A 161 7.14 20.11 -2.46
C SER A 161 7.40 18.77 -1.76
N SER A 162 7.58 18.77 -0.42
CA SER A 162 7.82 17.57 0.37
C SER A 162 6.54 16.79 0.72
N THR A 163 5.37 17.37 0.51
CA THR A 163 4.06 16.77 0.82
C THR A 163 3.14 16.70 -0.39
N GLN A 164 3.71 16.41 -1.57
CA GLN A 164 2.97 16.26 -2.81
C GLN A 164 2.13 14.99 -2.78
N ILE A 165 0.81 15.17 -2.75
CA ILE A 165 -0.15 14.06 -2.71
C ILE A 165 -0.21 13.34 -4.06
N PHE A 166 -0.43 12.03 -4.01
CA PHE A 166 -0.62 11.21 -5.20
C PHE A 166 -1.91 10.38 -5.12
N ASP A 167 -2.37 9.90 -6.27
CA ASP A 167 -3.47 8.95 -6.34
C ASP A 167 -2.94 7.53 -6.14
N VAL A 168 -3.64 6.75 -5.29
CA VAL A 168 -3.29 5.35 -4.99
C VAL A 168 -3.27 4.47 -6.25
N ALA A 169 -4.00 4.86 -7.30
CA ALA A 169 -4.02 4.15 -8.58
C ALA A 169 -2.63 4.08 -9.26
N PHE A 170 -1.71 4.98 -8.92
CA PHE A 170 -0.33 4.94 -9.41
C PHE A 170 0.55 3.93 -8.66
N LEU A 171 0.17 3.50 -7.45
CA LEU A 171 0.94 2.54 -6.65
C LEU A 171 0.59 1.09 -7.07
N LYS A 172 1.13 0.63 -8.19
CA LYS A 172 0.87 -0.72 -8.74
C LYS A 172 1.97 -1.71 -8.41
N VAL A 173 3.21 -1.25 -8.37
CA VAL A 173 4.43 -2.03 -8.11
C VAL A 173 4.74 -1.98 -6.63
N ASP A 174 5.08 -3.11 -6.01
CA ASP A 174 5.47 -3.17 -4.61
C ASP A 174 7.01 -3.01 -4.46
N SER A 175 7.48 -2.81 -3.26
CA SER A 175 8.90 -2.56 -2.95
C SER A 175 9.81 -3.74 -3.29
N ASP A 176 9.33 -4.98 -3.23
CA ASP A 176 10.07 -6.18 -3.64
C ASP A 176 10.34 -6.21 -5.15
N GLN A 177 9.37 -5.80 -5.96
CA GLN A 177 9.53 -5.66 -7.40
C GLN A 177 10.47 -4.49 -7.75
N ALA A 178 10.36 -3.36 -7.02
CA ALA A 178 11.29 -2.24 -7.17
C ALA A 178 12.72 -2.65 -6.82
N PHE A 179 12.92 -3.43 -5.74
CA PHE A 179 14.20 -4.02 -5.38
C PHE A 179 14.77 -4.89 -6.52
N ALA A 180 13.96 -5.79 -7.06
CA ALA A 180 14.39 -6.66 -8.17
C ALA A 180 14.85 -5.87 -9.41
N THR A 181 14.20 -4.74 -9.69
CA THR A 181 14.65 -3.81 -10.74
C THR A 181 15.96 -3.14 -10.37
N ALA A 182 16.08 -2.61 -9.14
CA ALA A 182 17.27 -1.92 -8.68
C ALA A 182 18.52 -2.82 -8.65
N GLN A 183 18.36 -4.13 -8.36
CA GLN A 183 19.45 -5.11 -8.43
C GLN A 183 20.10 -5.13 -9.83
N LYS A 184 19.31 -5.09 -10.88
CA LYS A 184 19.80 -5.10 -12.29
C LYS A 184 20.50 -3.80 -12.68
N HIS A 185 20.38 -2.75 -11.87
CA HIS A 185 20.95 -1.42 -12.14
C HIS A 185 22.01 -1.01 -11.12
N GLY A 186 22.79 -1.98 -10.65
CA GLY A 186 23.98 -1.80 -9.83
C GLY A 186 23.80 -2.15 -8.35
N GLY A 187 22.57 -2.48 -7.92
CA GLY A 187 22.31 -2.89 -6.54
C GLY A 187 22.99 -4.21 -6.17
N ASP A 188 23.05 -5.14 -7.10
CA ASP A 188 23.74 -6.43 -6.97
C ASP A 188 25.20 -6.25 -6.55
N LYS A 189 25.93 -5.33 -7.20
CA LYS A 189 27.33 -5.03 -6.92
C LYS A 189 27.55 -4.42 -5.52
N ILE A 190 26.59 -3.66 -5.04
CA ILE A 190 26.64 -3.10 -3.68
C ILE A 190 26.54 -4.20 -2.64
N ILE A 191 25.57 -5.12 -2.81
CA ILE A 191 25.32 -6.23 -1.89
C ILE A 191 26.44 -7.26 -1.97
N GLU A 192 26.97 -7.56 -3.17
CA GLU A 192 28.11 -8.46 -3.35
C GLU A 192 29.35 -7.94 -2.59
N LYS A 193 29.62 -6.63 -2.66
CA LYS A 193 30.74 -6.00 -1.97
C LYS A 193 30.54 -5.92 -0.46
N ASP A 194 29.32 -5.73 0.01
CA ASP A 194 28.96 -5.61 1.42
C ASP A 194 27.56 -6.18 1.67
N PRO A 195 27.49 -7.50 1.97
CA PRO A 195 26.22 -8.20 2.22
C PRO A 195 25.42 -7.68 3.41
N ALA A 196 26.05 -6.93 4.33
CA ALA A 196 25.38 -6.33 5.48
C ALA A 196 24.70 -4.99 5.17
N THR A 197 24.86 -4.48 3.94
CA THR A 197 24.24 -3.22 3.53
C THR A 197 22.72 -3.29 3.67
N ALA A 198 22.13 -2.42 4.51
CA ALA A 198 20.69 -2.25 4.57
C ALA A 198 20.17 -1.64 3.26
N VAL A 199 18.99 -2.09 2.82
CA VAL A 199 18.27 -1.50 1.68
C VAL A 199 16.99 -0.89 2.19
N THR A 200 16.87 0.42 2.12
CA THR A 200 15.67 1.16 2.54
C THR A 200 14.90 1.70 1.35
N TYR A 201 13.63 2.03 1.57
CA TYR A 201 12.69 2.37 0.51
C TYR A 201 11.95 3.64 0.84
N VAL A 202 11.80 4.51 -0.15
CA VAL A 202 10.90 5.67 -0.09
C VAL A 202 10.09 5.70 -1.37
N CYS A 203 8.78 5.86 -1.25
CA CYS A 203 7.90 6.09 -2.38
C CYS A 203 7.25 7.46 -2.24
N ASP A 204 7.47 8.33 -3.20
CA ASP A 204 6.90 9.68 -3.24
C ASP A 204 6.64 10.15 -4.67
N TRP A 205 5.89 11.26 -4.79
CA TRP A 205 5.48 11.83 -6.06
C TRP A 205 6.50 12.83 -6.58
N ASN A 206 6.91 12.66 -7.83
CA ASN A 206 7.70 13.64 -8.55
C ASN A 206 6.81 14.49 -9.44
N HIS A 207 6.53 15.73 -9.03
CA HIS A 207 5.67 16.66 -9.78
C HIS A 207 6.27 17.14 -11.10
N ASN A 208 7.58 17.09 -11.27
CA ASN A 208 8.24 17.52 -12.51
C ASN A 208 8.02 16.54 -13.65
N THR A 209 7.97 15.24 -13.32
CA THR A 209 7.76 14.16 -14.29
C THR A 209 6.35 13.57 -14.23
N ASN A 210 5.55 13.95 -13.22
CA ASN A 210 4.23 13.37 -12.92
C ASN A 210 4.29 11.85 -12.75
N GLU A 211 5.27 11.39 -11.97
CA GLU A 211 5.49 9.97 -11.71
C GLU A 211 5.52 9.69 -10.22
N LEU A 212 4.96 8.54 -9.82
CA LEU A 212 5.18 7.96 -8.51
C LEU A 212 6.43 7.10 -8.58
N ILE A 213 7.39 7.36 -7.69
CA ILE A 213 8.72 6.77 -7.75
C ILE A 213 9.04 6.01 -6.47
N TRP A 214 9.48 4.76 -6.61
CA TRP A 214 10.21 4.04 -5.58
C TRP A 214 11.69 4.43 -5.65
N HIS A 215 12.22 5.00 -4.57
CA HIS A 215 13.65 5.18 -4.34
C HIS A 215 14.16 4.00 -3.55
N VAL A 216 14.91 3.13 -4.20
CA VAL A 216 15.59 1.98 -3.57
C VAL A 216 16.97 2.43 -3.14
N ILE A 217 17.19 2.53 -1.83
CA ILE A 217 18.32 3.19 -1.20
C ILE A 217 19.22 2.12 -0.57
N TYR A 218 20.40 1.92 -1.11
CA TYR A 218 21.41 1.00 -0.56
C TYR A 218 22.18 1.71 0.56
N GLY A 219 21.62 1.72 1.74
CA GLY A 219 22.05 2.40 2.95
C GLY A 219 20.90 2.53 3.94
N ALA A 220 21.19 2.95 5.16
CA ALA A 220 20.17 3.17 6.20
C ALA A 220 19.29 4.40 5.93
N ASN A 221 19.79 5.35 5.13
CA ASN A 221 19.10 6.58 4.73
C ASN A 221 19.75 7.17 3.46
N ARG A 222 19.15 8.25 2.91
CA ARG A 222 19.65 8.91 1.68
C ARG A 222 21.06 9.50 1.86
N GLU A 223 21.40 10.02 3.03
CA GLU A 223 22.68 10.67 3.31
C GLU A 223 23.82 9.66 3.30
N SER A 224 23.62 8.47 3.86
CA SER A 224 24.59 7.38 3.94
C SER A 224 24.53 6.40 2.78
N ALA A 225 23.68 6.65 1.77
CA ALA A 225 23.47 5.75 0.66
C ALA A 225 24.75 5.55 -0.17
N LYS A 226 25.07 4.30 -0.51
CA LYS A 226 26.10 3.92 -1.49
C LYS A 226 25.57 3.99 -2.91
N LEU A 227 24.28 3.75 -3.07
CA LEU A 227 23.55 3.80 -4.34
C LEU A 227 22.09 4.12 -4.02
N THR A 228 21.44 4.92 -4.85
CA THR A 228 19.99 5.08 -4.88
C THR A 228 19.50 4.87 -6.31
N VAL A 229 18.53 3.99 -6.48
CA VAL A 229 17.93 3.67 -7.77
C VAL A 229 16.47 4.08 -7.76
N ALA A 230 16.08 4.90 -8.74
CA ALA A 230 14.69 5.30 -8.96
C ALA A 230 13.99 4.32 -9.89
N VAL A 231 12.83 3.81 -9.43
CA VAL A 231 11.98 2.85 -10.16
C VAL A 231 10.55 3.40 -10.22
N ASN A 232 9.92 3.36 -11.38
CA ASN A 232 8.55 3.81 -11.55
C ASN A 232 7.59 2.90 -10.78
N ALA A 233 6.84 3.45 -9.82
CA ALA A 233 5.93 2.70 -8.96
C ALA A 233 4.64 2.22 -9.67
N SER A 234 4.40 2.69 -10.90
CA SER A 234 3.26 2.25 -11.72
C SER A 234 3.61 1.15 -12.71
N THR A 235 4.85 1.15 -13.24
CA THR A 235 5.27 0.20 -14.29
C THR A 235 6.35 -0.78 -13.85
N GLY A 236 7.12 -0.45 -12.81
CA GLY A 236 8.28 -1.23 -12.36
C GLY A 236 9.55 -0.99 -13.18
N GLU A 237 9.51 -0.04 -14.11
CA GLU A 237 10.63 0.28 -14.97
C GLU A 237 11.68 1.12 -14.24
N PHE A 238 12.93 0.89 -14.58
CA PHE A 238 14.05 1.72 -14.14
C PHE A 238 13.93 3.13 -14.71
N ILE A 239 14.13 4.14 -13.87
CA ILE A 239 14.14 5.54 -14.29
C ILE A 239 15.57 6.04 -14.38
N ARG A 240 16.31 6.00 -13.27
CA ARG A 240 17.70 6.49 -13.18
C ARG A 240 18.40 6.02 -11.92
N VAL A 241 19.71 6.15 -11.92
CA VAL A 241 20.52 6.15 -10.69
C VAL A 241 20.57 7.58 -10.17
N GLU A 242 20.34 7.76 -8.87
CA GLU A 242 20.35 9.09 -8.22
C GLU A 242 21.65 9.34 -7.45
N LYS A 243 22.31 8.26 -7.00
CA LYS A 243 23.60 8.31 -6.30
C LYS A 243 24.30 6.95 -6.43
#